data_e242176dc7eddc070d7b9a4a698f5404
#
_entry.id   e242176dc7eddc070d7b9a4a698f5404
#
_cell.length_a   1.000
_cell.length_b   1.000
_cell.length_c   1.000
_cell.angle_alpha   90.00
_cell.angle_beta   90.00
_cell.angle_gamma   90.00
#
_symmetry.space_group_name_H-M   'P 1'
#
loop_
_entity.id
_entity.type
_entity.pdbx_description
1 polymer ?
#
loop_
_entity_poly.entity_id
_entity_poly.type
_entity_poly.pdbx_seq_one_letter_code
_entity_poly.pdbx_strand_id
1 'polypeptide(L)'
;MDLLQLRYFQAVARHQHVSRAAAELRVAQPALSRAIARLEAELGAPLFDRRGRRVRLNRFGAMFLARAGRALEELDQGQREVRDAAGLAQGTVAVAAETLRTLSGLVAGFLAGHPGVSFRLFQSPAPAMAAQLQAGEVDLCLASQPLPGPALASAELLSEEVLLAVPPSHRLAGRTRVTVSADGGELAGEPFVTTRPGYWQRALTDRLFTDAVIVCEGDEPYAIRGLISAGVGIGLMPAMARRLAPDPPVGWLHLDAPHLDVPCRRTLSLVWRADAYRPAAARALIEFAAGYFRTWRGDA
;
A
#
# COMPACT_ATOMS: atom_id res chain seq x y z
N MET A 1 -6.31 -5.75 -33.40
CA MET A 1 -5.93 -5.58 -31.98
C MET A 1 -6.20 -6.89 -31.24
N ASP A 2 -5.19 -7.40 -30.52
CA ASP A 2 -5.28 -8.64 -29.73
C ASP A 2 -4.83 -8.43 -28.29
N LEU A 3 -5.08 -9.41 -27.43
CA LEU A 3 -4.78 -9.31 -25.99
C LEU A 3 -3.28 -9.17 -25.73
N LEU A 4 -2.44 -9.77 -26.56
CA LEU A 4 -0.99 -9.70 -26.41
C LEU A 4 -0.49 -8.28 -26.67
N GLN A 5 -1.01 -7.61 -27.69
CA GLN A 5 -0.72 -6.19 -27.98
C GLN A 5 -1.12 -5.29 -26.80
N LEU A 6 -2.29 -5.54 -26.17
CA LEU A 6 -2.72 -4.76 -25.01
C LEU A 6 -1.80 -4.97 -23.80
N ARG A 7 -1.39 -6.21 -23.51
CA ARG A 7 -0.41 -6.51 -22.44
C ARG A 7 0.96 -5.86 -22.72
N TYR A 8 1.41 -5.88 -23.96
CA TYR A 8 2.65 -5.23 -24.40
C TYR A 8 2.58 -3.72 -24.20
N PHE A 9 1.46 -3.12 -24.61
CA PHE A 9 1.23 -1.70 -24.43
C PHE A 9 1.24 -1.30 -22.94
N GLN A 10 0.57 -2.05 -22.07
CA GLN A 10 0.53 -1.83 -20.62
C GLN A 10 1.94 -1.92 -20.00
N ALA A 11 2.74 -2.91 -20.38
CA ALA A 11 4.11 -3.05 -19.90
C ALA A 11 5.01 -1.88 -20.34
N VAL A 12 4.90 -1.44 -21.59
CA VAL A 12 5.67 -0.28 -22.09
C VAL A 12 5.23 1.01 -21.39
N ALA A 13 3.94 1.18 -21.13
CA ALA A 13 3.38 2.32 -20.42
C ALA A 13 3.92 2.41 -18.98
N ARG A 14 4.00 1.28 -18.27
CA ARG A 14 4.51 1.18 -16.89
C ARG A 14 6.00 1.49 -16.82
N HIS A 15 6.82 0.90 -17.69
CA HIS A 15 8.27 1.08 -17.67
C HIS A 15 8.74 2.38 -18.29
N GLN A 16 7.95 3.00 -19.16
CA GLN A 16 8.34 4.14 -19.98
C GLN A 16 9.68 3.91 -20.72
N HIS A 17 9.99 2.64 -20.99
CA HIS A 17 11.24 2.18 -21.61
C HIS A 17 11.04 0.83 -22.27
N VAL A 18 11.13 0.81 -23.62
CA VAL A 18 10.79 -0.39 -24.40
C VAL A 18 11.70 -1.58 -24.07
N SER A 19 13.01 -1.37 -23.89
CA SER A 19 13.94 -2.48 -23.58
C SER A 19 13.69 -3.09 -22.20
N ARG A 20 13.28 -2.29 -21.19
CA ARG A 20 12.92 -2.81 -19.87
C ARG A 20 11.62 -3.62 -19.93
N ALA A 21 10.61 -3.11 -20.63
CA ALA A 21 9.37 -3.82 -20.86
C ALA A 21 9.61 -5.15 -21.62
N ALA A 22 10.48 -5.15 -22.64
CA ALA A 22 10.83 -6.35 -23.38
C ALA A 22 11.53 -7.41 -22.50
N ALA A 23 12.44 -6.97 -21.62
CA ALA A 23 13.11 -7.86 -20.65
C ALA A 23 12.11 -8.49 -19.67
N GLU A 24 11.17 -7.71 -19.10
CA GLU A 24 10.10 -8.23 -18.22
C GLU A 24 9.24 -9.25 -18.95
N LEU A 25 8.83 -8.94 -20.17
CA LEU A 25 7.97 -9.79 -21.00
C LEU A 25 8.71 -10.99 -21.63
N ARG A 26 10.05 -11.07 -21.48
CA ARG A 26 10.93 -12.08 -22.07
C ARG A 26 10.78 -12.18 -23.59
N VAL A 27 10.69 -11.04 -24.24
CA VAL A 27 10.59 -10.93 -25.71
C VAL A 27 11.69 -10.07 -26.30
N ALA A 28 11.96 -10.24 -27.58
CA ALA A 28 12.91 -9.38 -28.29
C ALA A 28 12.35 -7.94 -28.42
N GLN A 29 13.16 -6.95 -28.09
CA GLN A 29 12.77 -5.52 -28.16
C GLN A 29 12.21 -5.11 -29.54
N PRO A 30 12.75 -5.57 -30.68
CA PRO A 30 12.17 -5.27 -31.98
C PRO A 30 10.75 -5.85 -32.19
N ALA A 31 10.47 -7.00 -31.61
CA ALA A 31 9.12 -7.61 -31.65
C ALA A 31 8.13 -6.77 -30.85
N LEU A 32 8.49 -6.37 -29.64
CA LEU A 32 7.68 -5.47 -28.81
C LEU A 32 7.42 -4.13 -29.52
N SER A 33 8.46 -3.50 -30.09
CA SER A 33 8.31 -2.23 -30.83
C SER A 33 7.36 -2.36 -32.02
N ARG A 34 7.45 -3.45 -32.78
CA ARG A 34 6.53 -3.72 -33.92
C ARG A 34 5.08 -3.93 -33.45
N ALA A 35 4.89 -4.62 -32.35
CA ALA A 35 3.55 -4.83 -31.78
C ALA A 35 2.89 -3.51 -31.37
N ILE A 36 3.65 -2.62 -30.69
CA ILE A 36 3.18 -1.27 -30.36
C ILE A 36 2.87 -0.44 -31.61
N ALA A 37 3.77 -0.42 -32.59
CA ALA A 37 3.53 0.32 -33.84
C ALA A 37 2.28 -0.19 -34.59
N ARG A 38 2.02 -1.51 -34.59
CA ARG A 38 0.81 -2.09 -35.16
C ARG A 38 -0.44 -1.64 -34.39
N LEU A 39 -0.40 -1.65 -33.05
CA LEU A 39 -1.49 -1.16 -32.23
C LEU A 39 -1.79 0.33 -32.51
N GLU A 40 -0.77 1.17 -32.58
CA GLU A 40 -0.90 2.60 -32.91
C GLU A 40 -1.51 2.79 -34.31
N ALA A 41 -1.08 1.99 -35.29
CA ALA A 41 -1.62 2.05 -36.65
C ALA A 41 -3.11 1.62 -36.71
N GLU A 42 -3.49 0.57 -35.97
CA GLU A 42 -4.88 0.13 -35.88
C GLU A 42 -5.80 1.15 -35.17
N LEU A 43 -5.28 1.89 -34.19
CA LEU A 43 -5.99 2.95 -33.49
C LEU A 43 -6.00 4.28 -34.24
N GLY A 44 -5.17 4.42 -35.29
CA GLY A 44 -5.04 5.64 -36.08
C GLY A 44 -4.37 6.81 -35.34
N ALA A 45 -3.73 6.55 -34.19
CA ALA A 45 -3.09 7.58 -33.38
C ALA A 45 -1.86 7.04 -32.63
N PRO A 46 -0.78 7.84 -32.49
CA PRO A 46 0.35 7.47 -31.63
C PRO A 46 -0.10 7.48 -30.16
N LEU A 47 0.35 6.49 -29.39
CA LEU A 47 0.08 6.36 -27.96
C LEU A 47 1.26 6.89 -27.12
N PHE A 48 2.43 6.98 -27.71
CA PHE A 48 3.66 7.40 -27.04
C PHE A 48 4.36 8.55 -27.73
N ASP A 49 4.89 9.46 -26.92
CA ASP A 49 5.91 10.42 -27.38
C ASP A 49 7.28 9.77 -27.27
N ARG A 50 8.08 9.83 -28.35
CA ARG A 50 9.42 9.25 -28.40
C ARG A 50 10.47 10.34 -28.21
N ARG A 51 11.22 10.29 -27.09
CA ARG A 51 12.37 11.17 -26.85
C ARG A 51 13.63 10.32 -26.64
N GLY A 52 14.37 10.08 -27.73
CA GLY A 52 15.55 9.21 -27.70
C GLY A 52 15.21 7.77 -27.33
N ARG A 53 15.81 7.24 -26.25
CA ARG A 53 15.56 5.88 -25.73
C ARG A 53 14.38 5.78 -24.77
N ARG A 54 13.77 6.90 -24.38
CA ARG A 54 12.60 6.95 -23.48
C ARG A 54 11.32 7.13 -24.29
N VAL A 55 10.27 6.47 -23.83
CA VAL A 55 8.91 6.62 -24.34
C VAL A 55 8.01 7.09 -23.19
N ARG A 56 7.19 8.10 -23.45
CA ARG A 56 6.20 8.58 -22.48
C ARG A 56 4.83 8.47 -23.09
N LEU A 57 3.84 8.08 -22.27
CA LEU A 57 2.46 8.16 -22.71
C LEU A 57 2.10 9.60 -23.09
N ASN A 58 1.52 9.75 -24.27
CA ASN A 58 0.86 10.99 -24.63
C ASN A 58 -0.62 10.96 -24.16
N ARG A 59 -1.39 12.00 -24.46
CA ARG A 59 -2.81 12.10 -24.06
C ARG A 59 -3.65 10.91 -24.58
N PHE A 60 -3.40 10.44 -25.78
CA PHE A 60 -4.14 9.30 -26.38
C PHE A 60 -3.75 7.99 -25.69
N GLY A 61 -2.45 7.81 -25.40
CA GLY A 61 -1.93 6.66 -24.65
C GLY A 61 -2.52 6.60 -23.24
N ALA A 62 -2.61 7.73 -22.52
CA ALA A 62 -3.24 7.78 -21.20
C ALA A 62 -4.73 7.41 -21.22
N MET A 63 -5.47 7.95 -22.19
CA MET A 63 -6.89 7.57 -22.40
C MET A 63 -7.04 6.08 -22.71
N PHE A 64 -6.23 5.56 -23.61
CA PHE A 64 -6.31 4.18 -24.04
C PHE A 64 -5.87 3.21 -22.94
N LEU A 65 -4.83 3.56 -22.14
CA LEU A 65 -4.35 2.76 -21.02
C LEU A 65 -5.45 2.47 -19.99
N ALA A 66 -6.24 3.48 -19.65
CA ALA A 66 -7.35 3.31 -18.71
C ALA A 66 -8.42 2.34 -19.23
N ARG A 67 -8.67 2.30 -20.54
CA ARG A 67 -9.65 1.39 -21.16
C ARG A 67 -9.09 0.00 -21.36
N ALA A 68 -7.87 -0.11 -21.90
CA ALA A 68 -7.19 -1.37 -22.14
C ALA A 68 -6.92 -2.12 -20.81
N GLY A 69 -6.52 -1.39 -19.75
CA GLY A 69 -6.34 -1.95 -18.41
C GLY A 69 -7.61 -2.62 -17.89
N ARG A 70 -8.75 -1.92 -17.94
CA ARG A 70 -10.05 -2.50 -17.53
C ARG A 70 -10.45 -3.72 -18.34
N ALA A 71 -10.27 -3.67 -19.66
CA ALA A 71 -10.62 -4.81 -20.53
C ALA A 71 -9.77 -6.05 -20.19
N LEU A 72 -8.47 -5.88 -19.98
CA LEU A 72 -7.58 -6.99 -19.57
C LEU A 72 -7.98 -7.53 -18.20
N GLU A 73 -8.34 -6.65 -17.27
CA GLU A 73 -8.79 -7.03 -15.94
C GLU A 73 -10.07 -7.85 -15.96
N GLU A 74 -11.09 -7.42 -16.70
CA GLU A 74 -12.35 -8.17 -16.87
C GLU A 74 -12.11 -9.59 -17.37
N LEU A 75 -11.20 -9.75 -18.34
CA LEU A 75 -10.82 -11.07 -18.84
C LEU A 75 -10.07 -11.91 -17.80
N ASP A 76 -9.15 -11.30 -17.05
CA ASP A 76 -8.43 -11.99 -15.98
C ASP A 76 -9.37 -12.36 -14.82
N GLN A 77 -10.38 -11.53 -14.51
CA GLN A 77 -11.44 -11.85 -13.55
C GLN A 77 -12.31 -13.03 -14.02
N GLY A 78 -12.77 -13.00 -15.26
CA GLY A 78 -13.54 -14.12 -15.83
C GLY A 78 -12.76 -15.44 -15.80
N GLN A 79 -11.45 -15.42 -16.07
CA GLN A 79 -10.61 -16.61 -15.94
C GLN A 79 -10.51 -17.11 -14.49
N ARG A 80 -10.41 -16.20 -13.50
CA ARG A 80 -10.42 -16.57 -12.08
C ARG A 80 -11.75 -17.16 -11.65
N GLU A 81 -12.85 -16.55 -12.08
CA GLU A 81 -14.21 -17.02 -11.79
C GLU A 81 -14.45 -18.46 -12.31
N VAL A 82 -14.05 -18.73 -13.56
CA VAL A 82 -14.14 -20.07 -14.14
C VAL A 82 -13.32 -21.10 -13.35
N ARG A 83 -12.09 -20.74 -12.94
CA ARG A 83 -11.23 -21.63 -12.13
C ARG A 83 -11.82 -21.92 -10.76
N ASP A 84 -12.38 -20.90 -10.10
CA ASP A 84 -13.04 -21.06 -8.79
C ASP A 84 -14.29 -21.97 -8.93
N ALA A 85 -15.12 -21.75 -9.96
CA ALA A 85 -16.31 -22.55 -10.23
C ALA A 85 -15.95 -24.01 -10.58
N ALA A 86 -14.82 -24.25 -11.22
CA ALA A 86 -14.32 -25.58 -11.53
C ALA A 86 -13.70 -26.31 -10.31
N GLY A 87 -13.74 -25.74 -9.12
CA GLY A 87 -13.15 -26.32 -7.91
C GLY A 87 -11.61 -26.32 -7.91
N LEU A 88 -10.99 -25.59 -8.85
CA LEU A 88 -9.53 -25.48 -8.96
C LEU A 88 -8.99 -24.36 -8.04
N ALA A 89 -9.64 -24.16 -6.90
CA ALA A 89 -9.44 -23.05 -5.96
C ALA A 89 -8.10 -23.06 -5.21
N GLN A 90 -7.01 -23.40 -5.92
CA GLN A 90 -5.64 -23.09 -5.51
C GLN A 90 -5.30 -21.70 -6.07
N GLY A 91 -5.83 -20.65 -5.43
CA GLY A 91 -5.72 -19.28 -5.95
C GLY A 91 -4.52 -18.54 -5.40
N THR A 92 -4.02 -17.58 -6.16
CA THR A 92 -3.10 -16.55 -5.66
C THR A 92 -3.92 -15.35 -5.21
N VAL A 93 -3.71 -14.88 -3.97
CA VAL A 93 -4.27 -13.62 -3.47
C VAL A 93 -3.19 -12.54 -3.54
N ALA A 94 -3.48 -11.48 -4.27
CA ALA A 94 -2.61 -10.33 -4.38
C ALA A 94 -3.03 -9.27 -3.35
N VAL A 95 -2.14 -8.91 -2.43
CA VAL A 95 -2.43 -7.97 -1.33
C VAL A 95 -1.40 -6.86 -1.31
N ALA A 96 -1.86 -5.61 -1.30
CA ALA A 96 -1.01 -4.46 -1.03
C ALA A 96 -1.21 -3.97 0.41
N ALA A 97 -0.14 -3.46 1.02
CA ALA A 97 -0.16 -2.86 2.35
C ALA A 97 0.89 -1.76 2.45
N GLU A 98 0.70 -0.83 3.40
CA GLU A 98 1.71 0.20 3.70
C GLU A 98 2.99 -0.41 4.28
N THR A 99 2.88 -1.57 4.95
CA THR A 99 4.01 -2.38 5.41
C THR A 99 3.66 -3.86 5.40
N LEU A 100 4.57 -4.67 4.89
CA LEU A 100 4.39 -6.13 4.82
C LEU A 100 4.49 -6.79 6.20
N ARG A 101 5.12 -6.12 7.16
CA ARG A 101 5.25 -6.65 8.51
C ARG A 101 3.89 -6.88 9.21
N THR A 102 2.92 -6.00 8.95
CA THR A 102 1.55 -6.17 9.47
C THR A 102 0.85 -7.40 8.88
N LEU A 103 1.23 -7.79 7.64
CA LEU A 103 0.65 -8.95 6.96
C LEU A 103 1.26 -10.28 7.38
N SER A 104 2.50 -10.31 7.92
CA SER A 104 3.24 -11.56 8.12
C SER A 104 2.51 -12.59 8.97
N GLY A 105 2.00 -12.19 10.13
CA GLY A 105 1.24 -13.08 11.01
C GLY A 105 -0.14 -13.47 10.45
N LEU A 106 -0.81 -12.53 9.78
CA LEU A 106 -2.09 -12.80 9.11
C LEU A 106 -1.93 -13.85 8.01
N VAL A 107 -0.93 -13.67 7.14
CA VAL A 107 -0.64 -14.60 6.04
C VAL A 107 -0.24 -15.97 6.56
N ALA A 108 0.66 -16.03 7.55
CA ALA A 108 1.08 -17.29 8.15
C ALA A 108 -0.11 -18.06 8.78
N GLY A 109 -0.95 -17.37 9.53
CA GLY A 109 -2.15 -17.96 10.14
C GLY A 109 -3.17 -18.44 9.10
N PHE A 110 -3.36 -17.67 8.03
CA PHE A 110 -4.26 -18.05 6.95
C PHE A 110 -3.77 -19.29 6.19
N LEU A 111 -2.49 -19.34 5.84
CA LEU A 111 -1.89 -20.47 5.11
C LEU A 111 -1.92 -21.78 5.89
N ALA A 112 -1.90 -21.73 7.22
CA ALA A 112 -2.03 -22.92 8.06
C ALA A 112 -3.38 -23.66 7.83
N GLY A 113 -4.45 -22.94 7.53
CA GLY A 113 -5.76 -23.49 7.19
C GLY A 113 -6.02 -23.65 5.69
N HIS A 114 -5.19 -23.01 4.84
CA HIS A 114 -5.38 -22.94 3.39
C HIS A 114 -4.06 -23.20 2.63
N PRO A 115 -3.46 -24.39 2.75
CA PRO A 115 -2.10 -24.69 2.24
C PRO A 115 -2.00 -24.64 0.71
N GLY A 116 -3.13 -24.66 -0.01
CA GLY A 116 -3.15 -24.55 -1.48
C GLY A 116 -3.17 -23.10 -2.00
N VAL A 117 -3.27 -22.10 -1.10
CA VAL A 117 -3.28 -20.69 -1.50
C VAL A 117 -1.87 -20.13 -1.54
N SER A 118 -1.59 -19.25 -2.49
CA SER A 118 -0.36 -18.48 -2.56
C SER A 118 -0.63 -16.98 -2.45
N PHE A 119 0.37 -16.20 -2.07
CA PHE A 119 0.25 -14.76 -1.95
C PHE A 119 1.24 -14.02 -2.86
N ARG A 120 0.80 -12.90 -3.40
CA ARG A 120 1.67 -11.84 -3.93
C ARG A 120 1.49 -10.62 -3.04
N LEU A 121 2.57 -10.17 -2.42
CA LEU A 121 2.53 -9.05 -1.47
C LEU A 121 3.23 -7.84 -2.07
N PHE A 122 2.59 -6.69 -1.95
CA PHE A 122 3.08 -5.41 -2.44
C PHE A 122 3.14 -4.42 -1.28
N GLN A 123 4.25 -3.67 -1.19
CA GLN A 123 4.34 -2.53 -0.29
C GLN A 123 4.06 -1.26 -1.08
N SER A 124 3.05 -0.51 -0.67
CA SER A 124 2.58 0.66 -1.42
C SER A 124 1.95 1.71 -0.50
N PRO A 125 2.17 3.00 -0.75
CA PRO A 125 1.41 4.08 -0.09
C PRO A 125 -0.05 4.09 -0.58
N ALA A 126 -0.94 4.74 0.19
CA ALA A 126 -2.38 4.73 -0.07
C ALA A 126 -2.80 5.12 -1.50
N PRO A 127 -2.22 6.16 -2.12
CA PRO A 127 -2.57 6.50 -3.51
C PRO A 127 -2.21 5.40 -4.52
N ALA A 128 -1.08 4.70 -4.30
CA ALA A 128 -0.67 3.60 -5.16
C ALA A 128 -1.54 2.35 -4.93
N MET A 129 -1.92 2.05 -3.68
CA MET A 129 -2.86 0.97 -3.36
C MET A 129 -4.22 1.19 -4.07
N ALA A 130 -4.74 2.41 -4.04
CA ALA A 130 -5.98 2.74 -4.73
C ALA A 130 -5.86 2.52 -6.26
N ALA A 131 -4.75 2.94 -6.87
CA ALA A 131 -4.49 2.73 -8.29
C ALA A 131 -4.35 1.23 -8.62
N GLN A 132 -3.66 0.45 -7.78
CA GLN A 132 -3.50 -0.99 -7.95
C GLN A 132 -4.83 -1.75 -7.85
N LEU A 133 -5.73 -1.37 -6.93
CA LEU A 133 -7.09 -1.91 -6.87
C LEU A 133 -7.88 -1.58 -8.14
N GLN A 134 -7.82 -0.33 -8.60
CA GLN A 134 -8.53 0.10 -9.82
C GLN A 134 -8.00 -0.58 -11.09
N ALA A 135 -6.72 -0.91 -11.13
CA ALA A 135 -6.07 -1.64 -12.22
C ALA A 135 -6.18 -3.17 -12.08
N GLY A 136 -6.76 -3.70 -10.99
CA GLY A 136 -6.82 -5.13 -10.70
C GLY A 136 -5.48 -5.81 -10.49
N GLU A 137 -4.45 -5.05 -10.22
CA GLU A 137 -3.12 -5.59 -9.90
C GLU A 137 -3.10 -6.28 -8.54
N VAL A 138 -4.00 -5.86 -7.63
CA VAL A 138 -4.22 -6.47 -6.31
C VAL A 138 -5.69 -6.74 -6.07
N ASP A 139 -5.99 -7.80 -5.33
CA ASP A 139 -7.34 -8.19 -4.94
C ASP A 139 -7.80 -7.43 -3.69
N LEU A 140 -6.89 -7.16 -2.78
CA LEU A 140 -7.13 -6.55 -1.47
C LEU A 140 -6.03 -5.54 -1.13
N CYS A 141 -6.40 -4.52 -0.36
CA CYS A 141 -5.43 -3.64 0.30
C CYS A 141 -5.64 -3.67 1.82
N LEU A 142 -4.55 -3.78 2.59
CA LEU A 142 -4.56 -3.53 4.02
C LEU A 142 -4.13 -2.08 4.26
N ALA A 143 -5.11 -1.21 4.47
CA ALA A 143 -4.93 0.23 4.54
C ALA A 143 -5.10 0.77 5.96
N SER A 144 -4.30 1.76 6.34
CA SER A 144 -4.37 2.47 7.63
C SER A 144 -5.08 3.83 7.53
N GLN A 145 -5.59 4.15 6.35
CA GLN A 145 -6.33 5.37 6.05
C GLN A 145 -7.32 5.09 4.90
N PRO A 146 -8.37 5.89 4.73
CA PRO A 146 -9.29 5.74 3.61
C PRO A 146 -8.55 5.81 2.27
N LEU A 147 -8.83 4.87 1.36
CA LEU A 147 -8.30 4.90 0.01
C LEU A 147 -9.20 5.73 -0.90
N PRO A 148 -8.63 6.62 -1.75
CA PRO A 148 -9.42 7.37 -2.72
C PRO A 148 -9.88 6.46 -3.87
N GLY A 149 -11.10 6.64 -4.34
CA GLY A 149 -11.60 5.97 -5.54
C GLY A 149 -13.07 5.61 -5.48
N PRO A 150 -13.70 5.41 -6.65
CA PRO A 150 -15.07 4.95 -6.74
C PRO A 150 -15.17 3.45 -6.44
N ALA A 151 -16.36 3.00 -6.04
CA ALA A 151 -16.73 1.60 -5.89
C ALA A 151 -15.77 0.77 -5.01
N LEU A 152 -15.20 1.37 -3.97
CA LEU A 152 -14.43 0.66 -2.96
C LEU A 152 -15.34 0.27 -1.79
N ALA A 153 -15.20 -0.96 -1.33
CA ALA A 153 -15.76 -1.46 -0.08
C ALA A 153 -14.64 -1.72 0.91
N SER A 154 -14.94 -1.64 2.20
CA SER A 154 -13.95 -1.88 3.25
C SER A 154 -14.57 -2.61 4.43
N ALA A 155 -13.72 -3.37 5.15
CA ALA A 155 -14.03 -3.93 6.46
C ALA A 155 -12.98 -3.45 7.45
N GLU A 156 -13.44 -2.80 8.51
CA GLU A 156 -12.59 -2.41 9.62
C GLU A 156 -12.14 -3.64 10.40
N LEU A 157 -10.83 -3.77 10.61
CA LEU A 157 -10.21 -4.87 11.33
C LEU A 157 -9.83 -4.47 12.76
N LEU A 158 -9.16 -3.34 12.89
CA LEU A 158 -8.59 -2.86 14.15
C LEU A 158 -8.58 -1.34 14.17
N SER A 159 -9.03 -0.73 15.27
CA SER A 159 -8.75 0.66 15.59
C SER A 159 -7.84 0.69 16.81
N GLU A 160 -6.70 1.33 16.69
CA GLU A 160 -5.67 1.38 17.73
C GLU A 160 -5.15 2.80 17.95
N GLU A 161 -4.57 3.02 19.13
CA GLU A 161 -3.90 4.27 19.46
C GLU A 161 -2.62 4.45 18.63
N VAL A 162 -2.30 5.70 18.33
CA VAL A 162 -0.99 6.10 17.80
C VAL A 162 -0.19 6.70 18.93
N LEU A 163 1.02 6.20 19.14
CA LEU A 163 1.94 6.58 20.19
C LEU A 163 3.08 7.41 19.60
N LEU A 164 3.66 8.27 20.43
CA LEU A 164 4.95 8.87 20.14
C LEU A 164 6.05 7.90 20.57
N ALA A 165 6.94 7.58 19.63
CA ALA A 165 8.17 6.85 19.92
C ALA A 165 9.34 7.84 20.03
N VAL A 166 10.18 7.68 21.06
CA VAL A 166 11.35 8.51 21.30
C VAL A 166 12.59 7.66 21.53
N PRO A 167 13.80 8.15 21.23
CA PRO A 167 15.04 7.44 21.55
C PRO A 167 15.10 7.05 23.05
N PRO A 168 15.78 5.95 23.42
CA PRO A 168 15.93 5.55 24.83
C PRO A 168 16.63 6.62 25.67
N SER A 169 17.50 7.42 25.07
CA SER A 169 18.23 8.52 25.72
C SER A 169 17.48 9.84 25.75
N HIS A 170 16.29 9.91 25.15
CA HIS A 170 15.51 11.14 25.05
C HIS A 170 15.00 11.59 26.43
N ARG A 171 14.95 12.92 26.69
CA ARG A 171 14.43 13.50 27.93
C ARG A 171 13.04 13.04 28.36
N LEU A 172 12.23 12.60 27.41
CA LEU A 172 10.87 12.10 27.65
C LEU A 172 10.79 10.57 27.76
N ALA A 173 11.89 9.82 27.59
CA ALA A 173 11.86 8.34 27.51
C ALA A 173 11.31 7.65 28.77
N GLY A 174 11.41 8.28 29.93
CA GLY A 174 10.84 7.78 31.20
C GLY A 174 9.39 8.20 31.46
N ARG A 175 8.79 8.99 30.58
CA ARG A 175 7.39 9.44 30.73
C ARG A 175 6.43 8.50 29.99
N THR A 176 5.18 8.50 30.41
CA THR A 176 4.12 7.71 29.79
C THR A 176 3.21 8.52 28.87
N ARG A 177 3.18 9.86 29.05
CA ARG A 177 2.31 10.77 28.29
C ARG A 177 3.03 12.05 27.93
N VAL A 178 2.57 12.68 26.85
CA VAL A 178 2.93 14.02 26.43
C VAL A 178 1.71 14.74 25.85
N THR A 179 1.55 16.02 26.21
CA THR A 179 0.50 16.86 25.63
C THR A 179 1.06 17.57 24.41
N VAL A 180 0.32 17.45 23.30
CA VAL A 180 0.61 18.18 22.06
C VAL A 180 -0.32 19.39 22.02
N SER A 181 0.26 20.57 21.99
CA SER A 181 -0.47 21.83 21.74
C SER A 181 -0.27 22.30 20.30
N ALA A 182 -1.10 23.23 19.84
CA ALA A 182 -1.08 23.72 18.47
C ALA A 182 0.27 24.34 18.05
N ASP A 183 1.03 24.88 19.03
CA ASP A 183 2.38 25.44 18.86
C ASP A 183 3.50 24.40 19.03
N GLY A 184 3.16 23.10 19.09
CA GLY A 184 4.10 22.00 19.34
C GLY A 184 4.38 21.73 20.81
N GLY A 185 4.20 22.69 21.71
CA GLY A 185 4.41 22.54 23.15
C GLY A 185 5.78 21.98 23.52
N GLU A 186 5.81 20.92 24.34
CA GLU A 186 7.06 20.25 24.75
C GLU A 186 7.83 19.60 23.60
N LEU A 187 7.19 19.41 22.43
CA LEU A 187 7.78 18.78 21.25
C LEU A 187 8.20 19.81 20.19
N ALA A 188 8.05 21.11 20.48
CA ALA A 188 8.46 22.17 19.55
C ALA A 188 9.96 22.08 19.25
N GLY A 189 10.31 22.08 17.95
CA GLY A 189 11.69 21.99 17.50
C GLY A 189 12.35 20.61 17.59
N GLU A 190 11.65 19.59 18.10
CA GLU A 190 12.18 18.22 18.09
C GLU A 190 12.32 17.71 16.64
N PRO A 191 13.41 16.99 16.32
CA PRO A 191 13.58 16.38 15.01
C PRO A 191 12.64 15.19 14.83
N PHE A 192 11.84 15.18 13.74
CA PHE A 192 10.95 14.09 13.41
C PHE A 192 11.54 13.15 12.33
N VAL A 193 11.37 11.86 12.58
CA VAL A 193 11.55 10.80 11.59
C VAL A 193 10.16 10.28 11.22
N THR A 194 9.80 10.32 9.95
CA THR A 194 8.47 9.95 9.50
C THR A 194 8.51 9.25 8.14
N THR A 195 7.36 8.83 7.64
CA THR A 195 7.22 8.31 6.29
C THR A 195 7.04 9.44 5.29
N ARG A 196 7.25 9.13 4.00
CA ARG A 196 6.96 10.08 2.92
C ARG A 196 5.46 10.39 2.80
N PRO A 197 5.06 11.47 2.09
CA PRO A 197 3.67 11.74 1.77
C PRO A 197 2.99 10.53 1.09
N GLY A 198 1.72 10.31 1.45
CA GLY A 198 0.94 9.16 1.00
C GLY A 198 0.82 8.02 2.03
N TYR A 199 1.58 8.10 3.11
CA TYR A 199 1.45 7.20 4.26
C TYR A 199 0.74 7.90 5.42
N TRP A 200 0.01 7.13 6.25
CA TRP A 200 -0.78 7.66 7.36
C TRP A 200 0.06 8.37 8.43
N GLN A 201 1.28 7.88 8.70
CA GLN A 201 2.16 8.51 9.69
C GLN A 201 2.50 9.95 9.30
N ARG A 202 2.83 10.19 8.01
CA ARG A 202 3.11 11.52 7.52
C ARG A 202 1.87 12.41 7.61
N ALA A 203 0.74 11.93 7.17
CA ALA A 203 -0.52 12.69 7.24
C ALA A 203 -0.89 13.06 8.69
N LEU A 204 -0.65 12.15 9.64
CA LEU A 204 -0.90 12.42 11.06
C LEU A 204 0.15 13.36 11.66
N THR A 205 1.43 13.22 11.30
CA THR A 205 2.51 14.12 11.73
C THR A 205 2.19 15.55 11.29
N ASP A 206 1.87 15.77 10.01
CA ASP A 206 1.56 17.09 9.47
C ASP A 206 0.31 17.70 10.12
N ARG A 207 -0.66 16.88 10.55
CA ARG A 207 -1.87 17.33 11.25
C ARG A 207 -1.63 17.70 12.71
N LEU A 208 -0.78 16.93 13.41
CA LEU A 208 -0.47 17.15 14.84
C LEU A 208 0.54 18.27 15.05
N PHE A 209 1.49 18.43 14.13
CA PHE A 209 2.64 19.30 14.27
C PHE A 209 2.80 20.19 13.03
N THR A 210 2.24 21.39 13.07
CA THR A 210 2.21 22.30 11.91
C THR A 210 3.62 22.67 11.42
N ASP A 211 4.59 22.78 12.37
CA ASP A 211 5.98 23.16 12.09
C ASP A 211 6.96 22.03 12.41
N ALA A 212 6.58 20.77 12.16
CA ALA A 212 7.43 19.62 12.40
C ALA A 212 8.77 19.73 11.65
N VAL A 213 9.88 19.63 12.36
CA VAL A 213 11.22 19.61 11.77
C VAL A 213 11.51 18.19 11.30
N ILE A 214 11.18 17.86 10.04
CA ILE A 214 11.39 16.52 9.49
C ILE A 214 12.85 16.40 9.05
N VAL A 215 13.63 15.59 9.77
CA VAL A 215 15.05 15.34 9.49
C VAL A 215 15.30 14.08 8.69
N CYS A 216 14.33 13.14 8.64
CA CYS A 216 14.43 11.91 7.86
C CYS A 216 13.06 11.44 7.42
N GLU A 217 12.96 11.03 6.14
CA GLU A 217 11.78 10.44 5.54
C GLU A 217 12.10 9.07 4.91
N GLY A 218 11.21 8.10 5.06
CA GLY A 218 11.38 6.75 4.50
C GLY A 218 10.10 6.18 3.94
N ASP A 219 10.22 5.10 3.17
CA ASP A 219 9.08 4.36 2.60
C ASP A 219 8.68 3.16 3.44
N GLU A 220 9.53 2.76 4.39
CA GLU A 220 9.34 1.59 5.21
C GLU A 220 9.01 2.01 6.65
N PRO A 221 7.73 1.89 7.08
CA PRO A 221 7.28 2.35 8.40
C PRO A 221 8.04 1.73 9.58
N TYR A 222 8.54 0.50 9.43
CA TYR A 222 9.30 -0.14 10.51
C TYR A 222 10.77 0.27 10.57
N ALA A 223 11.38 0.69 9.47
CA ALA A 223 12.71 1.30 9.48
C ALA A 223 12.73 2.59 10.31
N ILE A 224 11.60 3.31 10.36
CA ILE A 224 11.42 4.52 11.18
C ILE A 224 11.74 4.23 12.66
N ARG A 225 11.27 3.10 13.20
CA ARG A 225 11.58 2.72 14.59
C ARG A 225 13.08 2.54 14.84
N GLY A 226 13.79 1.93 13.89
CA GLY A 226 15.24 1.77 13.95
C GLY A 226 15.96 3.12 14.01
N LEU A 227 15.56 4.08 13.18
CA LEU A 227 16.10 5.44 13.16
C LEU A 227 15.80 6.19 14.46
N ILE A 228 14.59 6.05 15.00
CA ILE A 228 14.23 6.62 16.32
C ILE A 228 15.12 6.01 17.41
N SER A 229 15.25 4.70 17.46
CA SER A 229 16.11 4.02 18.45
C SER A 229 17.57 4.46 18.37
N ALA A 230 18.06 4.74 17.16
CA ALA A 230 19.42 5.25 16.92
C ALA A 230 19.62 6.73 17.29
N GLY A 231 18.56 7.43 17.71
CA GLY A 231 18.65 8.82 18.15
C GLY A 231 18.56 9.86 17.04
N VAL A 232 18.09 9.48 15.85
CA VAL A 232 17.93 10.42 14.71
C VAL A 232 16.83 11.45 14.99
N GLY A 233 15.77 11.04 15.70
CA GLY A 233 14.65 11.91 16.05
C GLY A 233 13.53 11.12 16.72
N ILE A 234 12.37 11.76 16.86
CA ILE A 234 11.14 11.18 17.41
C ILE A 234 10.17 10.86 16.27
N GLY A 235 9.14 10.03 16.50
CA GLY A 235 8.17 9.73 15.44
C GLY A 235 6.92 9.03 15.92
N LEU A 236 5.90 9.03 15.07
CA LEU A 236 4.61 8.39 15.35
C LEU A 236 4.65 6.90 14.99
N MET A 237 4.18 6.07 15.90
CA MET A 237 4.10 4.62 15.71
C MET A 237 2.75 4.08 16.18
N PRO A 238 2.21 3.02 15.54
CA PRO A 238 0.98 2.40 16.01
C PRO A 238 1.22 1.58 17.28
N ALA A 239 0.23 1.49 18.16
CA ALA A 239 0.35 0.72 19.40
C ALA A 239 0.75 -0.75 19.16
N MET A 240 0.27 -1.38 18.07
CA MET A 240 0.67 -2.74 17.70
C MET A 240 2.18 -2.91 17.51
N ALA A 241 2.92 -1.86 17.17
CA ALA A 241 4.37 -1.92 17.01
C ALA A 241 5.10 -2.31 18.30
N ARG A 242 4.48 -2.11 19.47
CA ARG A 242 5.04 -2.55 20.77
C ARG A 242 5.09 -4.07 20.90
N ARG A 243 4.21 -4.80 20.19
CA ARG A 243 4.08 -6.26 20.25
C ARG A 243 4.88 -6.99 19.18
N LEU A 244 5.29 -6.30 18.13
CA LEU A 244 6.05 -6.88 17.03
C LEU A 244 7.54 -6.89 17.40
N ALA A 245 7.93 -7.76 18.31
CA ALA A 245 9.30 -7.97 18.73
C ALA A 245 10.03 -9.06 17.90
N PRO A 246 11.36 -9.10 17.89
CA PRO A 246 12.30 -8.19 18.56
C PRO A 246 12.59 -6.96 17.69
N ASP A 247 12.40 -5.79 18.27
CA ASP A 247 12.65 -4.52 17.59
C ASP A 247 13.55 -3.63 18.46
N PRO A 248 14.30 -2.67 17.87
CA PRO A 248 15.13 -1.74 18.59
C PRO A 248 14.34 -1.02 19.70
N PRO A 249 14.93 -0.82 20.89
CA PRO A 249 14.22 -0.21 22.02
C PRO A 249 13.90 1.25 21.73
N VAL A 250 12.71 1.69 22.13
CA VAL A 250 12.26 3.08 22.11
C VAL A 250 11.42 3.37 23.34
N GLY A 251 11.39 4.62 23.80
CA GLY A 251 10.40 5.10 24.75
C GLY A 251 9.05 5.28 24.07
N TRP A 252 7.96 4.96 24.76
CA TRP A 252 6.60 5.04 24.25
C TRP A 252 5.76 5.99 25.07
N LEU A 253 5.16 7.00 24.44
CA LEU A 253 4.31 7.98 25.10
C LEU A 253 2.94 8.03 24.44
N HIS A 254 1.90 8.07 25.26
CA HIS A 254 0.55 8.40 24.86
C HIS A 254 0.48 9.88 24.47
N LEU A 255 -0.24 10.18 23.38
CA LEU A 255 -0.40 11.53 22.88
C LEU A 255 -1.75 12.10 23.36
N ASP A 256 -1.71 13.16 24.13
CA ASP A 256 -2.88 13.95 24.46
C ASP A 256 -2.89 15.20 23.57
N ALA A 257 -3.77 15.24 22.58
CA ALA A 257 -3.90 16.35 21.62
C ALA A 257 -5.27 17.03 21.75
N PRO A 258 -5.52 17.83 22.81
CA PRO A 258 -6.84 18.39 23.09
C PRO A 258 -7.33 19.42 22.07
N HIS A 259 -6.43 19.93 21.24
CA HIS A 259 -6.76 20.86 20.15
C HIS A 259 -7.32 20.15 18.89
N LEU A 260 -7.32 18.83 18.86
CA LEU A 260 -7.91 18.03 17.79
C LEU A 260 -9.23 17.43 18.26
N ASP A 261 -10.26 17.55 17.42
CA ASP A 261 -11.57 16.92 17.65
C ASP A 261 -11.55 15.39 17.49
N VAL A 262 -10.43 14.83 17.05
CA VAL A 262 -10.30 13.41 16.72
C VAL A 262 -9.13 12.82 17.54
N PRO A 263 -9.34 11.69 18.23
CA PRO A 263 -8.28 11.04 18.99
C PRO A 263 -7.12 10.59 18.08
N CYS A 264 -5.90 10.56 18.63
CA CYS A 264 -4.71 10.07 17.94
C CYS A 264 -4.79 8.54 17.73
N ARG A 265 -5.62 8.14 16.77
CA ARG A 265 -5.88 6.74 16.43
C ARG A 265 -5.70 6.51 14.93
N ARG A 266 -5.35 5.28 14.57
CA ARG A 266 -5.46 4.78 13.21
C ARG A 266 -6.46 3.63 13.13
N THR A 267 -7.12 3.48 12.01
CA THR A 267 -7.99 2.35 11.73
C THR A 267 -7.37 1.51 10.60
N LEU A 268 -7.10 0.25 10.90
CA LEU A 268 -6.63 -0.73 9.93
C LEU A 268 -7.84 -1.39 9.28
N SER A 269 -7.92 -1.33 7.97
CA SER A 269 -9.04 -1.88 7.19
C SER A 269 -8.55 -2.71 6.01
N LEU A 270 -9.27 -3.79 5.69
CA LEU A 270 -9.18 -4.40 4.36
C LEU A 270 -10.09 -3.63 3.42
N VAL A 271 -9.55 -3.32 2.23
CA VAL A 271 -10.25 -2.57 1.18
C VAL A 271 -10.18 -3.37 -0.12
N TRP A 272 -11.28 -3.39 -0.87
CA TRP A 272 -11.41 -4.08 -2.17
C TRP A 272 -12.38 -3.35 -3.08
N ARG A 273 -12.42 -3.74 -4.34
CA ARG A 273 -13.42 -3.25 -5.29
C ARG A 273 -14.77 -3.92 -5.02
N ALA A 274 -15.82 -3.12 -4.83
CA ALA A 274 -17.18 -3.62 -4.60
C ALA A 274 -17.82 -4.16 -5.88
N ASP A 275 -17.41 -3.64 -7.04
CA ASP A 275 -17.93 -3.95 -8.37
C ASP A 275 -17.16 -5.07 -9.10
N ALA A 276 -16.11 -5.62 -8.50
CA ALA A 276 -15.28 -6.66 -9.09
C ALA A 276 -15.56 -8.05 -8.50
N TYR A 277 -15.33 -9.07 -9.30
CA TYR A 277 -15.32 -10.45 -8.80
C TYR A 277 -14.22 -10.62 -7.76
N ARG A 278 -14.53 -11.27 -6.64
CA ARG A 278 -13.57 -11.62 -5.60
C ARG A 278 -13.32 -13.12 -5.59
N PRO A 279 -12.08 -13.57 -5.85
CA PRO A 279 -11.70 -14.98 -5.75
C PRO A 279 -12.09 -15.60 -4.40
N ALA A 280 -12.41 -16.89 -4.37
CA ALA A 280 -12.79 -17.59 -3.14
C ALA A 280 -11.74 -17.44 -2.03
N ALA A 281 -10.46 -17.54 -2.38
CA ALA A 281 -9.36 -17.32 -1.44
C ALA A 281 -9.34 -15.89 -0.86
N ALA A 282 -9.65 -14.86 -1.67
CA ALA A 282 -9.72 -13.49 -1.19
C ALA A 282 -10.91 -13.26 -0.24
N ARG A 283 -12.08 -13.87 -0.54
CA ARG A 283 -13.25 -13.84 0.38
C ARG A 283 -12.94 -14.51 1.71
N ALA A 284 -12.33 -15.71 1.68
CA ALA A 284 -11.92 -16.42 2.87
C ALA A 284 -10.88 -15.63 3.69
N LEU A 285 -9.95 -14.92 3.03
CA LEU A 285 -8.97 -14.07 3.72
C LEU A 285 -9.64 -12.89 4.43
N ILE A 286 -10.67 -12.27 3.85
CA ILE A 286 -11.43 -11.17 4.50
C ILE A 286 -12.07 -11.67 5.80
N GLU A 287 -12.74 -12.84 5.75
CA GLU A 287 -13.39 -13.45 6.92
C GLU A 287 -12.37 -13.84 7.99
N PHE A 288 -11.26 -14.46 7.59
CA PHE A 288 -10.17 -14.84 8.48
C PHE A 288 -9.54 -13.62 9.15
N ALA A 289 -9.26 -12.55 8.40
CA ALA A 289 -8.63 -11.33 8.91
C ALA A 289 -9.50 -10.66 9.99
N ALA A 290 -10.82 -10.63 9.82
CA ALA A 290 -11.74 -10.11 10.82
C ALA A 290 -11.66 -10.91 12.14
N GLY A 291 -11.45 -12.22 12.07
CA GLY A 291 -11.19 -13.08 13.23
C GLY A 291 -9.81 -12.84 13.86
N TYR A 292 -8.78 -12.80 13.02
CA TYR A 292 -7.39 -12.61 13.44
C TYR A 292 -7.20 -11.31 14.23
N PHE A 293 -7.67 -10.19 13.72
CA PHE A 293 -7.47 -8.89 14.37
C PHE A 293 -8.38 -8.68 15.60
N ARG A 294 -9.43 -9.48 15.80
CA ARG A 294 -10.18 -9.45 17.07
C ARG A 294 -9.32 -9.80 18.28
N THR A 295 -8.33 -10.67 18.11
CA THR A 295 -7.40 -11.04 19.20
C THR A 295 -6.47 -9.89 19.60
N TRP A 296 -6.37 -8.84 18.79
CA TRP A 296 -5.55 -7.65 19.03
C TRP A 296 -6.31 -6.54 19.75
N ARG A 297 -7.66 -6.61 19.80
CA ARG A 297 -8.51 -5.56 20.41
C ARG A 297 -8.46 -5.51 21.95
N GLY A 298 -7.96 -6.55 22.59
CA GLY A 298 -7.96 -6.68 24.07
C GLY A 298 -6.92 -5.83 24.81
N ASP A 299 -6.01 -5.16 24.09
CA ASP A 299 -4.89 -4.44 24.68
C ASP A 299 -4.57 -3.10 23.95
N ALA A 300 -5.54 -2.50 23.28
CA ALA A 300 -5.40 -1.22 22.56
C ALA A 300 -5.94 -0.04 23.38
#